data_1e58ed7ec735f292385c677bb76a5411
#
_entry.id   1e58ed7ec735f292385c677bb76a5411
#
_cell.length_a   1.000
_cell.length_b   1.000
_cell.length_c   1.000
_cell.angle_alpha   90.00
_cell.angle_beta   90.00
_cell.angle_gamma   90.00
#
_symmetry.space_group_name_H-M   'P 1'
#
loop_
_entity.id
_entity.type
_entity.pdbx_description
1 polymer ?
#
loop_
_entity_poly.entity_id
_entity_poly.type
_entity_poly.pdbx_seq_one_letter_code
_entity_poly.pdbx_strand_id
1 'polypeptide(L)'
;MTISRPLEAPQLPAQVKQVLDDFLQAARESFGKELLSVVLYGSAAEGKLRATSDVNLVLVLASFEPGKADPLRAPLRVAQAAIQLRPMFLLKKEIPAAARSFASKFADILRRRVILHGDDPFASISIPREIEIIELKQQLLNQILRLRASYVSRSLREEQLDLVIAHAVGPLRSSAAALLELQGTAAASSQQALERIGSDLALANWPQTLASLSVIQESHLAAPGEGPLLFFQVLDLACRMHSQAEALSGEVRRESL
;
A
#
# COMPACT_ATOMS: atom_id res chain seq x y z
N MET A 1 21.87 -6.58 1.06
CA MET A 1 20.46 -7.05 1.08
C MET A 1 20.05 -7.31 2.51
N THR A 2 19.24 -6.44 3.10
CA THR A 2 18.80 -6.61 4.49
C THR A 2 17.50 -7.42 4.46
N ILE A 3 17.54 -8.66 4.92
CA ILE A 3 16.32 -9.47 5.13
C ILE A 3 15.54 -8.78 6.23
N SER A 4 14.41 -8.16 5.87
CA SER A 4 13.52 -7.51 6.82
C SER A 4 12.90 -8.57 7.72
N ARG A 5 13.09 -8.45 9.04
CA ARG A 5 12.44 -9.32 10.03
C ARG A 5 10.98 -8.94 10.20
N PRO A 6 10.10 -9.91 10.52
CA PRO A 6 8.74 -9.59 10.94
C PRO A 6 8.73 -8.62 12.12
N LEU A 7 7.72 -7.75 12.17
CA LEU A 7 7.49 -6.85 13.28
C LEU A 7 6.95 -7.63 14.50
N GLU A 8 7.06 -7.06 15.69
CA GLU A 8 6.37 -7.56 16.87
C GLU A 8 4.84 -7.36 16.75
N ALA A 9 4.08 -8.14 17.49
CA ALA A 9 2.62 -8.06 17.44
C ALA A 9 2.14 -6.65 17.83
N PRO A 10 1.35 -5.96 16.98
CA PRO A 10 0.92 -4.60 17.22
C PRO A 10 -0.18 -4.54 18.27
N GLN A 11 -0.30 -3.42 18.97
CA GLN A 11 -1.47 -3.13 19.78
C GLN A 11 -2.62 -2.70 18.84
N LEU A 12 -3.54 -3.61 18.59
CA LEU A 12 -4.77 -3.33 17.86
C LEU A 12 -5.88 -2.90 18.80
N PRO A 13 -6.86 -2.06 18.36
CA PRO A 13 -8.07 -1.81 19.11
C PRO A 13 -8.77 -3.12 19.51
N ALA A 14 -9.31 -3.20 20.73
CA ALA A 14 -9.87 -4.44 21.29
C ALA A 14 -10.89 -5.11 20.38
N GLN A 15 -11.80 -4.33 19.76
CA GLN A 15 -12.79 -4.83 18.82
C GLN A 15 -12.15 -5.43 17.55
N VAL A 16 -11.12 -4.77 17.00
CA VAL A 16 -10.41 -5.26 15.80
C VAL A 16 -9.70 -6.56 16.14
N LYS A 17 -9.03 -6.62 17.29
CA LYS A 17 -8.34 -7.81 17.75
C LYS A 17 -9.30 -8.99 17.93
N GLN A 18 -10.46 -8.78 18.56
CA GLN A 18 -11.44 -9.85 18.79
C GLN A 18 -11.94 -10.42 17.45
N VAL A 19 -12.38 -9.56 16.52
CA VAL A 19 -12.89 -10.01 15.21
C VAL A 19 -11.80 -10.72 14.39
N LEU A 20 -10.55 -10.25 14.48
CA LEU A 20 -9.42 -10.88 13.84
C LEU A 20 -9.14 -12.27 14.45
N ASP A 21 -9.13 -12.40 15.77
CA ASP A 21 -8.92 -13.67 16.46
C ASP A 21 -10.02 -14.69 16.12
N ASP A 22 -11.29 -14.26 16.08
CA ASP A 22 -12.43 -15.10 15.68
C ASP A 22 -12.27 -15.60 14.23
N PHE A 23 -11.87 -14.73 13.30
CA PHE A 23 -11.60 -15.12 11.92
C PHE A 23 -10.42 -16.09 11.81
N LEU A 24 -9.34 -15.86 12.55
CA LEU A 24 -8.18 -16.76 12.60
C LEU A 24 -8.54 -18.14 13.14
N GLN A 25 -9.38 -18.20 14.17
CA GLN A 25 -9.88 -19.47 14.72
C GLN A 25 -10.70 -20.23 13.65
N ALA A 26 -11.63 -19.56 12.98
CA ALA A 26 -12.40 -20.15 11.89
C ALA A 26 -11.51 -20.65 10.75
N ALA A 27 -10.45 -19.90 10.39
CA ALA A 27 -9.50 -20.30 9.36
C ALA A 27 -8.71 -21.57 9.77
N ARG A 28 -8.29 -21.67 11.03
CA ARG A 28 -7.61 -22.87 11.57
C ARG A 28 -8.52 -24.09 11.55
N GLU A 29 -9.78 -23.92 11.95
CA GLU A 29 -10.77 -25.00 11.93
C GLU A 29 -11.09 -25.48 10.51
N SER A 30 -11.23 -24.52 9.58
CA SER A 30 -11.57 -24.82 8.18
C SER A 30 -10.44 -25.51 7.41
N PHE A 31 -9.23 -25.00 7.51
CA PHE A 31 -8.09 -25.50 6.72
C PHE A 31 -7.23 -26.51 7.48
N GLY A 32 -7.27 -26.52 8.81
CA GLY A 32 -6.47 -27.44 9.62
C GLY A 32 -4.99 -27.41 9.26
N LYS A 33 -4.43 -28.57 8.92
CA LYS A 33 -3.01 -28.72 8.56
C LYS A 33 -2.63 -28.03 7.22
N GLU A 34 -3.62 -27.69 6.40
CA GLU A 34 -3.38 -26.97 5.14
C GLU A 34 -3.11 -25.48 5.37
N LEU A 35 -3.48 -24.90 6.53
CA LEU A 35 -3.12 -23.55 6.90
C LEU A 35 -1.67 -23.53 7.40
N LEU A 36 -0.74 -23.13 6.54
CA LEU A 36 0.69 -23.12 6.84
C LEU A 36 1.13 -21.88 7.58
N SER A 37 0.58 -20.71 7.20
CA SER A 37 0.92 -19.44 7.86
C SER A 37 -0.19 -18.42 7.67
N VAL A 38 -0.29 -17.48 8.62
CA VAL A 38 -1.12 -16.27 8.49
C VAL A 38 -0.27 -15.05 8.81
N VAL A 39 -0.27 -14.11 7.89
CA VAL A 39 0.54 -12.90 7.95
C VAL A 39 -0.33 -11.66 7.90
N LEU A 40 -0.30 -10.84 8.94
CA LEU A 40 -0.87 -9.50 8.97
C LEU A 40 0.13 -8.53 8.33
N TYR A 41 -0.34 -7.62 7.48
CA TYR A 41 0.56 -6.62 6.85
C TYR A 41 -0.09 -5.25 6.70
N GLY A 42 0.72 -4.26 6.36
CA GLY A 42 0.28 -2.88 6.16
C GLY A 42 0.10 -2.10 7.47
N SER A 43 -0.78 -1.09 7.47
CA SER A 43 -0.98 -0.18 8.60
C SER A 43 -1.40 -0.88 9.90
N ALA A 44 -2.17 -1.97 9.80
CA ALA A 44 -2.57 -2.77 10.95
C ALA A 44 -1.36 -3.46 11.60
N ALA A 45 -0.41 -3.96 10.81
CA ALA A 45 0.82 -4.58 11.31
C ALA A 45 1.76 -3.57 12.01
N GLU A 46 1.70 -2.29 11.64
CA GLU A 46 2.44 -1.21 12.30
C GLU A 46 1.74 -0.62 13.52
N GLY A 47 0.53 -1.09 13.87
CA GLY A 47 -0.29 -0.48 14.93
C GLY A 47 -0.85 0.91 14.58
N LYS A 48 -0.82 1.29 13.29
CA LYS A 48 -1.26 2.60 12.78
C LYS A 48 -2.63 2.53 12.09
N LEU A 49 -3.52 1.68 12.61
CA LEU A 49 -4.85 1.48 12.05
C LEU A 49 -5.72 2.72 12.25
N ARG A 50 -6.30 3.25 11.16
CA ARG A 50 -7.31 4.31 11.19
C ARG A 50 -8.69 3.69 11.03
N ALA A 51 -9.76 4.40 11.41
CA ALA A 51 -11.14 3.93 11.28
C ALA A 51 -11.54 3.51 9.86
N THR A 52 -10.91 4.10 8.85
CA THR A 52 -11.12 3.81 7.41
C THR A 52 -10.09 2.87 6.82
N SER A 53 -9.18 2.31 7.62
CA SER A 53 -8.10 1.45 7.11
C SER A 53 -8.57 0.00 7.00
N ASP A 54 -8.22 -0.65 5.89
CA ASP A 54 -8.37 -2.09 5.72
C ASP A 54 -7.42 -2.87 6.64
N VAL A 55 -7.88 -4.00 7.16
CA VAL A 55 -7.03 -5.00 7.83
C VAL A 55 -6.62 -6.04 6.78
N ASN A 56 -5.35 -6.08 6.44
CA ASN A 56 -4.84 -6.91 5.37
C ASN A 56 -4.18 -8.19 5.90
N LEU A 57 -4.61 -9.35 5.40
CA LEU A 57 -4.04 -10.67 5.74
C LEU A 57 -3.56 -11.42 4.49
N VAL A 58 -2.51 -12.21 4.66
CA VAL A 58 -2.17 -13.30 3.74
C VAL A 58 -2.34 -14.62 4.49
N LEU A 59 -3.19 -15.52 3.97
CA LEU A 59 -3.29 -16.91 4.42
C LEU A 59 -2.50 -17.77 3.43
N VAL A 60 -1.42 -18.37 3.91
CA VAL A 60 -0.61 -19.27 3.11
C VAL A 60 -1.07 -20.70 3.32
N LEU A 61 -1.44 -21.36 2.24
CA LEU A 61 -2.05 -22.67 2.23
C LEU A 61 -1.19 -23.70 1.47
N ALA A 62 -1.27 -24.95 1.89
CA ALA A 62 -0.71 -26.07 1.13
C ALA A 62 -1.60 -26.42 -0.08
N SER A 63 -2.94 -26.41 0.12
CA SER A 63 -3.95 -26.64 -0.92
C SER A 63 -5.17 -25.75 -0.69
N PHE A 64 -5.98 -25.55 -1.74
CA PHE A 64 -7.23 -24.81 -1.66
C PHE A 64 -8.37 -25.64 -2.27
N GLU A 65 -9.27 -26.10 -1.41
CA GLU A 65 -10.37 -27.00 -1.79
C GLU A 65 -11.71 -26.42 -1.33
N PRO A 66 -12.80 -26.59 -2.12
CA PRO A 66 -14.12 -26.04 -1.77
C PRO A 66 -14.60 -26.44 -0.38
N GLY A 67 -14.47 -27.73 -0.02
CA GLY A 67 -14.93 -28.24 1.29
C GLY A 67 -14.26 -27.59 2.50
N LYS A 68 -13.04 -27.07 2.32
CA LYS A 68 -12.29 -26.31 3.35
C LYS A 68 -12.51 -24.80 3.27
N ALA A 69 -12.77 -24.28 2.08
CA ALA A 69 -12.99 -22.85 1.88
C ALA A 69 -14.43 -22.42 2.23
N ASP A 70 -15.43 -23.26 1.97
CA ASP A 70 -16.84 -22.93 2.15
C ASP A 70 -17.23 -22.54 3.58
N PRO A 71 -16.75 -23.23 4.65
CA PRO A 71 -17.05 -22.85 6.02
C PRO A 71 -16.56 -21.44 6.38
N LEU A 72 -15.54 -20.92 5.67
CA LEU A 72 -14.98 -19.59 5.95
C LEU A 72 -15.84 -18.42 5.41
N ARG A 73 -16.83 -18.70 4.55
CA ARG A 73 -17.65 -17.67 3.89
C ARG A 73 -18.38 -16.75 4.87
N ALA A 74 -19.00 -17.33 5.90
CA ALA A 74 -19.73 -16.56 6.90
C ALA A 74 -18.80 -15.76 7.82
N PRO A 75 -17.76 -16.37 8.46
CA PRO A 75 -16.76 -15.64 9.23
C PRO A 75 -16.10 -14.50 8.44
N LEU A 76 -15.78 -14.72 7.17
CA LEU A 76 -15.17 -13.68 6.33
C LEU A 76 -16.11 -12.49 6.11
N ARG A 77 -17.40 -12.73 5.83
CA ARG A 77 -18.37 -11.63 5.67
C ARG A 77 -18.52 -10.81 6.95
N VAL A 78 -18.54 -11.45 8.11
CA VAL A 78 -18.58 -10.76 9.41
C VAL A 78 -17.34 -9.88 9.59
N ALA A 79 -16.15 -10.43 9.35
CA ALA A 79 -14.90 -9.71 9.51
C ALA A 79 -14.74 -8.58 8.48
N GLN A 80 -15.22 -8.77 7.24
CA GLN A 80 -15.24 -7.71 6.22
C GLN A 80 -16.14 -6.54 6.64
N ALA A 81 -17.32 -6.82 7.17
CA ALA A 81 -18.25 -5.79 7.61
C ALA A 81 -17.75 -5.04 8.85
N ALA A 82 -17.13 -5.75 9.82
CA ALA A 82 -16.75 -5.19 11.09
C ALA A 82 -15.40 -4.43 11.07
N ILE A 83 -14.41 -4.93 10.33
CA ILE A 83 -13.03 -4.42 10.35
C ILE A 83 -12.43 -4.25 8.94
N GLN A 84 -13.23 -4.27 7.91
CA GLN A 84 -12.77 -4.18 6.51
C GLN A 84 -11.67 -5.20 6.19
N LEU A 85 -11.81 -6.45 6.68
CA LEU A 85 -10.81 -7.50 6.47
C LEU A 85 -10.61 -7.79 4.98
N ARG A 86 -9.36 -7.77 4.51
CA ARG A 86 -8.95 -8.06 3.14
C ARG A 86 -7.99 -9.26 3.11
N PRO A 87 -8.50 -10.50 3.09
CA PRO A 87 -7.65 -11.67 3.01
C PRO A 87 -7.16 -11.93 1.59
N MET A 88 -5.92 -12.36 1.47
CA MET A 88 -5.34 -12.97 0.28
C MET A 88 -5.06 -14.43 0.59
N PHE A 89 -5.65 -15.34 -0.18
CA PHE A 89 -5.37 -16.77 -0.10
C PHE A 89 -4.28 -17.11 -1.12
N LEU A 90 -3.15 -17.61 -0.65
CA LEU A 90 -1.96 -17.85 -1.46
C LEU A 90 -1.46 -19.27 -1.21
N LEU A 91 -1.27 -20.06 -2.26
CA LEU A 91 -0.63 -21.36 -2.08
C LEU A 91 0.89 -21.18 -1.91
N LYS A 92 1.50 -21.98 -1.02
CA LYS A 92 2.95 -21.92 -0.76
C LYS A 92 3.77 -21.97 -2.07
N LYS A 93 3.37 -22.82 -3.02
CA LYS A 93 4.03 -22.95 -4.33
C LYS A 93 3.93 -21.71 -5.23
N GLU A 94 2.96 -20.83 -4.97
CA GLU A 94 2.70 -19.62 -5.76
C GLU A 94 3.53 -18.41 -5.27
N ILE A 95 4.08 -18.47 -4.04
CA ILE A 95 4.80 -17.36 -3.43
C ILE A 95 5.87 -16.76 -4.36
N PRO A 96 6.78 -17.56 -4.97
CA PRO A 96 7.83 -16.97 -5.82
C PRO A 96 7.27 -16.28 -7.08
N ALA A 97 6.21 -16.82 -7.67
CA ALA A 97 5.58 -16.22 -8.85
C ALA A 97 4.79 -14.96 -8.46
N ALA A 98 4.04 -15.01 -7.36
CA ALA A 98 3.29 -13.86 -6.85
C ALA A 98 4.22 -12.70 -6.44
N ALA A 99 5.35 -13.00 -5.78
CA ALA A 99 6.34 -11.99 -5.40
C ALA A 99 6.94 -11.29 -6.62
N ARG A 100 7.18 -11.99 -7.73
CA ARG A 100 7.66 -11.38 -8.98
C ARG A 100 6.56 -10.58 -9.68
N SER A 101 5.33 -11.09 -9.72
CA SER A 101 4.23 -10.45 -10.46
C SER A 101 3.61 -9.24 -9.74
N PHE A 102 3.72 -9.20 -8.42
CA PHE A 102 3.20 -8.14 -7.56
C PHE A 102 4.28 -7.60 -6.63
N ALA A 103 5.44 -7.26 -7.19
CA ALA A 103 6.64 -6.94 -6.43
C ALA A 103 6.44 -5.80 -5.43
N SER A 104 5.76 -4.73 -5.82
CA SER A 104 5.45 -3.60 -4.93
C SER A 104 4.58 -4.02 -3.73
N LYS A 105 3.58 -4.89 -3.96
CA LYS A 105 2.76 -5.43 -2.87
C LYS A 105 3.59 -6.32 -1.94
N PHE A 106 4.45 -7.17 -2.50
CA PHE A 106 5.31 -8.03 -1.70
C PHE A 106 6.43 -7.25 -1.02
N ALA A 107 6.97 -6.18 -1.62
CA ALA A 107 7.87 -5.25 -0.95
C ALA A 107 7.20 -4.64 0.30
N ASP A 108 5.94 -4.22 0.19
CA ASP A 108 5.17 -3.71 1.32
C ASP A 108 4.92 -4.78 2.39
N ILE A 109 4.55 -6.02 2.00
CA ILE A 109 4.42 -7.15 2.91
C ILE A 109 5.73 -7.43 3.63
N LEU A 110 6.84 -7.52 2.90
CA LEU A 110 8.16 -7.78 3.48
C LEU A 110 8.58 -6.73 4.51
N ARG A 111 8.23 -5.48 4.27
CA ARG A 111 8.58 -4.33 5.10
C ARG A 111 7.73 -4.24 6.37
N ARG A 112 6.44 -4.56 6.28
CA ARG A 112 5.43 -4.30 7.33
C ARG A 112 4.58 -5.54 7.58
N ARG A 113 5.21 -6.63 8.07
CA ARG A 113 4.50 -7.88 8.35
C ARG A 113 4.65 -8.34 9.78
N VAL A 114 3.61 -8.97 10.29
CA VAL A 114 3.55 -9.70 11.56
C VAL A 114 3.05 -11.10 11.29
N ILE A 115 3.70 -12.10 11.84
CA ILE A 115 3.29 -13.49 11.72
C ILE A 115 2.28 -13.80 12.84
N LEU A 116 1.04 -14.10 12.47
CA LEU A 116 -0.03 -14.44 13.40
C LEU A 116 -0.18 -15.95 13.60
N HIS A 117 0.32 -16.75 12.65
CA HIS A 117 0.30 -18.22 12.71
C HIS A 117 1.38 -18.82 11.82
N GLY A 118 1.99 -19.92 12.26
CA GLY A 118 3.01 -20.66 11.52
C GLY A 118 4.36 -19.92 11.42
N ASP A 119 5.20 -20.37 10.50
CA ASP A 119 6.50 -19.76 10.21
C ASP A 119 6.36 -18.58 9.23
N ASP A 120 7.41 -17.74 9.13
CA ASP A 120 7.46 -16.68 8.13
C ASP A 120 7.61 -17.26 6.71
N PRO A 121 6.54 -17.23 5.89
CA PRO A 121 6.58 -17.84 4.57
C PRO A 121 7.37 -17.01 3.54
N PHE A 122 7.76 -15.79 3.90
CA PHE A 122 8.44 -14.83 3.04
C PHE A 122 9.90 -14.61 3.42
N ALA A 123 10.44 -15.35 4.40
CA ALA A 123 11.81 -15.16 4.90
C ALA A 123 12.90 -15.29 3.81
N SER A 124 12.65 -16.10 2.76
CA SER A 124 13.57 -16.32 1.64
C SER A 124 13.23 -15.47 0.40
N ILE A 125 12.20 -14.62 0.46
CA ILE A 125 11.79 -13.82 -0.68
C ILE A 125 12.60 -12.51 -0.71
N SER A 126 13.19 -12.24 -1.86
CA SER A 126 13.75 -10.92 -2.20
C SER A 126 13.14 -10.43 -3.51
N ILE A 127 12.88 -9.15 -3.60
CA ILE A 127 12.35 -8.53 -4.80
C ILE A 127 13.52 -7.84 -5.50
N PRO A 128 13.81 -8.18 -6.77
CA PRO A 128 14.81 -7.47 -7.54
C PRO A 128 14.47 -5.98 -7.67
N ARG A 129 15.44 -5.11 -7.45
CA ARG A 129 15.30 -3.65 -7.52
C ARG A 129 14.72 -3.17 -8.85
N GLU A 130 15.10 -3.84 -9.94
CA GLU A 130 14.61 -3.55 -11.28
C GLU A 130 13.10 -3.71 -11.40
N ILE A 131 12.54 -4.73 -10.77
CA ILE A 131 11.09 -4.98 -10.77
C ILE A 131 10.38 -3.93 -9.93
N GLU A 132 10.92 -3.55 -8.77
CA GLU A 132 10.36 -2.48 -7.94
C GLU A 132 10.32 -1.14 -8.69
N ILE A 133 11.38 -0.81 -9.44
CA ILE A 133 11.42 0.40 -10.29
C ILE A 133 10.35 0.35 -11.39
N ILE A 134 10.23 -0.77 -12.10
CA ILE A 134 9.23 -0.94 -13.16
C ILE A 134 7.82 -0.76 -12.59
N GLU A 135 7.51 -1.36 -11.46
CA GLU A 135 6.18 -1.24 -10.84
C GLU A 135 5.91 0.17 -10.33
N LEU A 136 6.89 0.83 -9.72
CA LEU A 136 6.74 2.22 -9.28
C LEU A 136 6.43 3.14 -10.49
N LYS A 137 7.12 2.96 -11.60
CA LYS A 137 6.86 3.70 -12.85
C LYS A 137 5.43 3.45 -13.34
N GLN A 138 4.99 2.20 -13.38
CA GLN A 138 3.62 1.85 -13.79
C GLN A 138 2.57 2.47 -12.86
N GLN A 139 2.79 2.43 -11.54
CA GLN A 139 1.88 3.02 -10.56
C GLN A 139 1.76 4.54 -10.76
N LEU A 140 2.89 5.23 -10.86
CA LEU A 140 2.91 6.68 -11.08
C LEU A 140 2.27 7.07 -12.41
N LEU A 141 2.57 6.36 -13.49
CA LEU A 141 1.96 6.61 -14.79
C LEU A 141 0.43 6.39 -14.75
N ASN A 142 -0.03 5.31 -14.12
CA ASN A 142 -1.46 5.07 -13.92
C ASN A 142 -2.14 6.19 -13.13
N GLN A 143 -1.49 6.71 -12.08
CA GLN A 143 -2.00 7.86 -11.32
C GLN A 143 -2.12 9.10 -12.21
N ILE A 144 -1.07 9.44 -12.98
CA ILE A 144 -1.05 10.57 -13.91
C ILE A 144 -2.19 10.47 -14.94
N LEU A 145 -2.37 9.29 -15.55
CA LEU A 145 -3.42 9.06 -16.53
C LEU A 145 -4.82 9.20 -15.92
N ARG A 146 -5.03 8.65 -14.72
CA ARG A 146 -6.30 8.77 -13.99
C ARG A 146 -6.58 10.21 -13.56
N LEU A 147 -5.59 10.94 -13.09
CA LEU A 147 -5.74 12.36 -12.74
C LEU A 147 -6.18 13.15 -13.96
N ARG A 148 -5.51 13.04 -15.09
CA ARG A 148 -5.87 13.76 -16.33
C ARG A 148 -7.31 13.44 -16.77
N ALA A 149 -7.70 12.17 -16.80
CA ALA A 149 -9.06 11.76 -17.13
C ALA A 149 -10.09 12.30 -16.13
N SER A 150 -9.77 12.28 -14.83
CA SER A 150 -10.65 12.80 -13.78
C SER A 150 -10.82 14.31 -13.86
N TYR A 151 -9.76 15.05 -14.19
CA TYR A 151 -9.88 16.50 -14.40
C TYR A 151 -10.90 16.83 -15.49
N VAL A 152 -10.76 16.23 -16.67
CA VAL A 152 -11.67 16.49 -17.79
C VAL A 152 -13.11 16.11 -17.46
N SER A 153 -13.33 15.03 -16.70
CA SER A 153 -14.68 14.53 -16.42
C SER A 153 -15.35 15.17 -15.19
N ARG A 154 -14.58 15.78 -14.26
CA ARG A 154 -15.11 16.20 -12.95
C ARG A 154 -14.82 17.64 -12.55
N SER A 155 -13.92 18.37 -13.27
CA SER A 155 -13.49 19.72 -12.88
C SER A 155 -14.57 20.82 -12.98
N LEU A 156 -15.72 20.52 -13.57
CA LEU A 156 -16.86 21.45 -13.60
C LEU A 156 -17.51 21.65 -12.22
N ARG A 157 -17.24 20.75 -11.26
CA ARG A 157 -17.74 20.83 -9.90
C ARG A 157 -16.57 20.76 -8.93
N GLU A 158 -16.38 21.79 -8.15
CA GLU A 158 -15.25 21.94 -7.23
C GLU A 158 -15.19 20.77 -6.24
N GLU A 159 -16.32 20.39 -5.64
CA GLU A 159 -16.36 19.27 -4.69
C GLU A 159 -15.96 17.92 -5.31
N GLN A 160 -16.25 17.74 -6.60
CA GLN A 160 -15.83 16.52 -7.31
C GLN A 160 -14.32 16.50 -7.57
N LEU A 161 -13.74 17.68 -7.84
CA LEU A 161 -12.30 17.81 -8.03
C LEU A 161 -11.55 17.58 -6.70
N ASP A 162 -12.07 18.11 -5.61
CA ASP A 162 -11.54 17.95 -4.26
C ASP A 162 -11.49 16.45 -3.87
N LEU A 163 -12.54 15.71 -4.15
CA LEU A 163 -12.56 14.26 -3.94
C LEU A 163 -11.50 13.54 -4.76
N VAL A 164 -11.24 13.95 -6.00
CA VAL A 164 -10.18 13.39 -6.83
C VAL A 164 -8.81 13.62 -6.19
N ILE A 165 -8.56 14.84 -5.70
CA ILE A 165 -7.31 15.19 -5.01
C ILE A 165 -7.16 14.38 -3.73
N ALA A 166 -8.19 14.34 -2.88
CA ALA A 166 -8.19 13.58 -1.62
C ALA A 166 -7.82 12.11 -1.83
N HIS A 167 -8.41 11.47 -2.85
CA HIS A 167 -8.12 10.08 -3.20
C HIS A 167 -6.71 9.87 -3.79
N ALA A 168 -6.11 10.89 -4.39
CA ALA A 168 -4.76 10.80 -4.96
C ALA A 168 -3.65 10.87 -3.89
N VAL A 169 -3.88 11.54 -2.76
CA VAL A 169 -2.85 11.78 -1.72
C VAL A 169 -2.28 10.48 -1.15
N GLY A 170 -3.14 9.51 -0.83
CA GLY A 170 -2.71 8.22 -0.27
C GLY A 170 -1.75 7.46 -1.20
N PRO A 171 -2.15 7.18 -2.45
CA PRO A 171 -1.28 6.57 -3.46
C PRO A 171 0.02 7.34 -3.70
N LEU A 172 0.00 8.69 -3.74
CA LEU A 172 1.22 9.50 -3.90
C LEU A 172 2.17 9.36 -2.72
N ARG A 173 1.66 9.34 -1.48
CA ARG A 173 2.47 9.08 -0.28
C ARG A 173 3.16 7.72 -0.35
N SER A 174 2.44 6.68 -0.79
CA SER A 174 3.01 5.35 -0.95
C SER A 174 4.08 5.30 -2.04
N SER A 175 3.84 5.96 -3.17
CA SER A 175 4.82 6.07 -4.27
C SER A 175 6.06 6.88 -3.84
N ALA A 176 5.89 7.95 -3.06
CA ALA A 176 7.01 8.73 -2.51
C ALA A 176 7.89 7.89 -1.58
N ALA A 177 7.26 7.08 -0.71
CA ALA A 177 8.01 6.17 0.17
C ALA A 177 8.81 5.14 -0.61
N ALA A 178 8.19 4.53 -1.64
CA ALA A 178 8.87 3.57 -2.50
C ALA A 178 10.02 4.22 -3.30
N LEU A 179 9.83 5.44 -3.80
CA LEU A 179 10.86 6.19 -4.53
C LEU A 179 12.08 6.48 -3.65
N LEU A 180 11.87 6.99 -2.42
CA LEU A 180 12.96 7.25 -1.48
C LEU A 180 13.71 5.97 -1.09
N GLU A 181 13.00 4.87 -0.91
CA GLU A 181 13.61 3.58 -0.59
C GLU A 181 14.49 3.08 -1.74
N LEU A 182 14.01 3.22 -2.98
CA LEU A 182 14.80 2.92 -4.18
C LEU A 182 16.01 3.85 -4.36
N GLN A 183 15.96 5.07 -3.81
CA GLN A 183 17.08 6.01 -3.74
C GLN A 183 18.04 5.74 -2.56
N GLY A 184 17.78 4.70 -1.75
CA GLY A 184 18.57 4.36 -0.58
C GLY A 184 18.34 5.24 0.65
N THR A 185 17.24 6.00 0.68
CA THR A 185 16.91 6.94 1.76
C THR A 185 15.50 6.70 2.28
N ALA A 186 15.36 5.83 3.29
CA ALA A 186 14.04 5.57 3.89
C ALA A 186 13.53 6.75 4.71
N ALA A 187 12.20 6.96 4.69
CA ALA A 187 11.50 7.91 5.57
C ALA A 187 10.76 7.16 6.69
N ALA A 188 10.57 7.80 7.84
CA ALA A 188 9.88 7.19 8.98
C ALA A 188 8.37 6.98 8.73
N SER A 189 7.77 7.68 7.75
CA SER A 189 6.38 7.50 7.33
C SER A 189 6.19 7.90 5.87
N SER A 190 5.11 7.41 5.25
CA SER A 190 4.75 7.80 3.87
C SER A 190 4.39 9.29 3.74
N GLN A 191 3.91 9.92 4.81
CA GLN A 191 3.69 11.37 4.85
C GLN A 191 5.02 12.13 4.80
N GLN A 192 5.98 11.75 5.63
CA GLN A 192 7.32 12.33 5.64
C GLN A 192 8.05 12.10 4.31
N ALA A 193 7.81 10.93 3.68
CA ALA A 193 8.35 10.65 2.36
C ALA A 193 7.83 11.65 1.31
N LEU A 194 6.53 11.92 1.29
CA LEU A 194 5.94 12.89 0.37
C LEU A 194 6.48 14.30 0.61
N GLU A 195 6.59 14.72 1.88
CA GLU A 195 7.17 16.00 2.27
C GLU A 195 8.60 16.17 1.74
N ARG A 196 9.42 15.15 1.93
CA ARG A 196 10.82 15.13 1.48
C ARG A 196 10.93 15.18 -0.04
N ILE A 197 10.19 14.32 -0.75
CA ILE A 197 10.21 14.30 -2.23
C ILE A 197 9.81 15.66 -2.80
N GLY A 198 8.75 16.29 -2.30
CA GLY A 198 8.35 17.61 -2.78
C GLY A 198 9.38 18.70 -2.50
N SER A 199 10.09 18.61 -1.38
CA SER A 199 11.22 19.51 -1.04
C SER A 199 12.42 19.27 -1.96
N ASP A 200 12.80 18.02 -2.19
CA ASP A 200 13.93 17.62 -3.05
C ASP A 200 13.67 18.01 -4.54
N LEU A 201 12.40 18.00 -4.95
CA LEU A 201 11.96 18.47 -6.26
C LEU A 201 11.86 20.00 -6.39
N ALA A 202 12.12 20.73 -5.32
CA ALA A 202 12.01 22.20 -5.25
C ALA A 202 10.66 22.71 -5.80
N LEU A 203 9.56 22.06 -5.41
CA LEU A 203 8.22 22.46 -5.84
C LEU A 203 7.87 23.84 -5.27
N ALA A 204 7.32 24.70 -6.12
CA ALA A 204 6.91 26.03 -5.70
C ALA A 204 5.81 25.95 -4.63
N ASN A 205 5.94 26.75 -3.57
CA ASN A 205 4.97 26.82 -2.46
C ASN A 205 4.68 25.46 -1.78
N TRP A 206 5.65 24.52 -1.81
CA TRP A 206 5.45 23.16 -1.33
C TRP A 206 4.93 23.07 0.11
N PRO A 207 5.38 23.83 1.10
CA PRO A 207 4.84 23.78 2.46
C PRO A 207 3.34 24.08 2.51
N GLN A 208 2.87 25.07 1.74
CA GLN A 208 1.45 25.42 1.63
C GLN A 208 0.66 24.32 0.95
N THR A 209 1.18 23.81 -0.18
CA THR A 209 0.58 22.67 -0.90
C THR A 209 0.41 21.47 0.03
N LEU A 210 1.44 21.12 0.82
CA LEU A 210 1.40 19.99 1.75
C LEU A 210 0.34 20.19 2.85
N ALA A 211 0.22 21.42 3.37
CA ALA A 211 -0.83 21.77 4.35
C ALA A 211 -2.22 21.60 3.73
N SER A 212 -2.46 22.13 2.52
CA SER A 212 -3.74 21.98 1.81
C SER A 212 -4.05 20.50 1.49
N LEU A 213 -3.05 19.69 1.12
CA LEU A 213 -3.23 18.25 0.91
C LEU A 213 -3.61 17.50 2.19
N SER A 214 -3.11 17.94 3.34
CA SER A 214 -3.49 17.35 4.63
C SER A 214 -4.93 17.67 4.99
N VAL A 215 -5.35 18.93 4.81
CA VAL A 215 -6.73 19.39 5.05
C VAL A 215 -7.71 18.63 4.13
N ILE A 216 -7.44 18.59 2.82
CA ILE A 216 -8.36 17.95 1.86
C ILE A 216 -8.46 16.43 2.07
N GLN A 217 -7.42 15.81 2.60
CA GLN A 217 -7.48 14.38 2.93
C GLN A 217 -8.39 14.08 4.13
N GLU A 218 -8.52 15.03 5.06
CA GLU A 218 -9.36 14.88 6.26
C GLU A 218 -10.80 15.34 6.02
N SER A 219 -10.97 16.51 5.37
CA SER A 219 -12.27 17.14 5.17
C SER A 219 -12.94 16.81 3.83
N HIS A 220 -12.18 16.30 2.86
CA HIS A 220 -12.58 16.14 1.44
C HIS A 220 -12.97 17.46 0.74
N LEU A 221 -12.56 18.59 1.29
CA LEU A 221 -12.82 19.93 0.76
C LEU A 221 -11.52 20.75 0.75
N ALA A 222 -11.23 21.40 -0.36
CA ALA A 222 -10.21 22.45 -0.46
C ALA A 222 -10.81 23.79 0.00
N ALA A 223 -9.95 24.79 0.20
CA ALA A 223 -10.43 26.17 0.33
C ALA A 223 -11.10 26.62 -0.99
N PRO A 224 -12.17 27.41 -0.94
CA PRO A 224 -12.92 27.82 -2.14
C PRO A 224 -11.99 28.43 -3.19
N GLY A 225 -12.06 27.91 -4.42
CA GLY A 225 -11.25 28.35 -5.56
C GLY A 225 -9.83 27.80 -5.63
N GLU A 226 -9.35 27.06 -4.62
CA GLU A 226 -7.99 26.47 -4.62
C GLU A 226 -7.90 25.11 -5.33
N GLY A 227 -9.02 24.43 -5.50
CA GLY A 227 -9.06 23.06 -6.04
C GLY A 227 -8.29 22.89 -7.37
N PRO A 228 -8.50 23.73 -8.40
CA PRO A 228 -7.79 23.62 -9.66
C PRO A 228 -6.26 23.79 -9.53
N LEU A 229 -5.80 24.78 -8.75
CA LEU A 229 -4.38 25.00 -8.52
C LEU A 229 -3.74 23.81 -7.82
N LEU A 230 -4.36 23.35 -6.73
CA LEU A 230 -3.90 22.20 -5.95
C LEU A 230 -3.86 20.93 -6.80
N PHE A 231 -4.86 20.74 -7.68
CA PHE A 231 -4.90 19.61 -8.60
C PHE A 231 -3.67 19.58 -9.53
N PHE A 232 -3.33 20.72 -10.15
CA PHE A 232 -2.17 20.78 -11.04
C PHE A 232 -0.84 20.63 -10.31
N GLN A 233 -0.74 21.09 -9.06
CA GLN A 233 0.42 20.82 -8.20
C GLN A 233 0.57 19.32 -7.91
N VAL A 234 -0.52 18.61 -7.61
CA VAL A 234 -0.55 17.16 -7.43
C VAL A 234 -0.15 16.42 -8.71
N LEU A 235 -0.64 16.86 -9.85
CA LEU A 235 -0.30 16.29 -11.16
C LEU A 235 1.19 16.52 -11.49
N ASP A 236 1.72 17.71 -11.26
CA ASP A 236 3.15 18.03 -11.47
C ASP A 236 4.04 17.19 -10.57
N LEU A 237 3.70 17.06 -9.30
CA LEU A 237 4.40 16.18 -8.36
C LEU A 237 4.46 14.74 -8.89
N ALA A 238 3.31 14.18 -9.30
CA ALA A 238 3.25 12.82 -9.85
C ALA A 238 4.13 12.65 -11.10
N CYS A 239 4.12 13.63 -12.00
CA CYS A 239 4.94 13.64 -13.21
C CYS A 239 6.45 13.68 -12.89
N ARG A 240 6.86 14.53 -11.95
CA ARG A 240 8.27 14.61 -11.52
C ARG A 240 8.75 13.37 -10.79
N MET A 241 7.92 12.79 -9.93
CA MET A 241 8.22 11.49 -9.30
C MET A 241 8.39 10.39 -10.34
N HIS A 242 7.53 10.36 -11.37
CA HIS A 242 7.67 9.40 -12.48
C HIS A 242 9.00 9.59 -13.22
N SER A 243 9.38 10.83 -13.54
CA SER A 243 10.66 11.14 -14.19
C SER A 243 11.86 10.71 -13.35
N GLN A 244 11.80 10.89 -12.03
CA GLN A 244 12.85 10.36 -11.13
C GLN A 244 12.90 8.83 -11.15
N ALA A 245 11.76 8.14 -11.13
CA ALA A 245 11.71 6.69 -11.23
C ALA A 245 12.25 6.17 -12.59
N GLU A 246 12.06 6.94 -13.67
CA GLU A 246 12.67 6.64 -14.99
C GLU A 246 14.20 6.77 -14.96
N ALA A 247 14.72 7.79 -14.29
CA ALA A 247 16.18 7.98 -14.13
C ALA A 247 16.84 6.78 -13.42
N LEU A 248 16.20 6.24 -12.35
CA LEU A 248 16.68 5.04 -11.66
C LEU A 248 16.79 3.82 -12.60
N SER A 249 15.87 3.67 -13.57
CA SER A 249 15.97 2.59 -14.58
C SER A 249 17.18 2.71 -15.48
N GLY A 250 17.62 3.92 -15.77
CA GLY A 250 18.82 4.19 -16.59
C GLY A 250 20.13 3.88 -15.85
N GLU A 251 20.16 4.09 -14.55
CA GLU A 251 21.32 3.77 -13.69
C GLU A 251 21.55 2.27 -13.58
N VAL A 252 20.50 1.50 -13.31
CA VAL A 252 20.58 0.04 -13.21
C VAL A 252 21.09 -0.61 -14.49
N ARG A 253 20.67 -0.10 -15.66
CA ARG A 253 21.17 -0.60 -16.96
C ARG A 253 22.65 -0.31 -17.20
N ARG A 254 23.21 0.77 -16.62
CA ARG A 254 24.63 1.10 -16.73
C ARG A 254 25.49 0.27 -15.77
N GLU A 255 24.98 -0.11 -14.62
CA GLU A 255 25.68 -0.98 -13.66
C GLU A 255 25.71 -2.45 -14.10
N SER A 256 24.85 -2.84 -15.07
CA SER A 256 24.73 -4.21 -15.57
C SER A 256 25.53 -4.46 -16.87
N LEU A 257 26.26 -3.46 -17.38
CA LEU A 257 27.13 -3.51 -18.54
C LEU A 257 28.60 -3.43 -18.11
#